data_5415bc1a970c2463421f4f5a17a014cf
#
_entry.id   5415bc1a970c2463421f4f5a17a014cf
#
_cell.length_a   1.000
_cell.length_b   1.000
_cell.length_c   1.000
_cell.angle_alpha   90.00
_cell.angle_beta   90.00
_cell.angle_gamma   90.00
#
_symmetry.space_group_name_H-M   'P 1'
#
loop_
_entity.id
_entity.type
_entity.pdbx_description
1 polymer ?
#
loop_
_entity_poly.entity_id
_entity_poly.type
_entity_poly.pdbx_seq_one_letter_code
_entity_poly.pdbx_strand_id
1 'polypeptide(L)'
;IAAISRHGVIKASTQTGAWYLIVTVIVAGSALGIYNQGGFGVAHILGLLTLGAALGGFLLERFKLFGRASPYFQAIAYSATILFHMIPAITDFLRRLPVGDPFIDSFDSPVLQGFHLAFLMLYVLGVGFQIRKL
;
A
#
# COMPACT_ATOMS: atom_id res chain seq x y z
N ILE A 1 -4.25 4.68 -8.57
CA ILE A 1 -4.51 5.97 -9.24
C ILE A 1 -5.80 5.88 -10.06
N ALA A 2 -5.94 4.95 -11.02
CA ALA A 2 -7.13 4.85 -11.89
C ALA A 2 -8.48 4.77 -11.14
N ALA A 3 -8.55 4.05 -10.03
CA ALA A 3 -9.77 3.96 -9.22
C ALA A 3 -10.13 5.31 -8.59
N ILE A 4 -9.14 6.05 -8.08
CA ILE A 4 -9.34 7.37 -7.46
C ILE A 4 -9.70 8.41 -8.53
N SER A 5 -9.03 8.40 -9.69
CA SER A 5 -9.33 9.39 -10.74
C SER A 5 -10.72 9.21 -11.37
N ARG A 6 -11.21 7.97 -11.49
CA ARG A 6 -12.51 7.66 -12.08
C ARG A 6 -13.68 7.78 -11.10
N HIS A 7 -13.47 7.37 -9.86
CA HIS A 7 -14.55 7.20 -8.88
C HIS A 7 -14.41 8.11 -7.64
N GLY A 8 -13.31 8.88 -7.55
CA GLY A 8 -12.99 9.72 -6.40
C GLY A 8 -12.48 8.95 -5.18
N VAL A 9 -12.86 7.68 -5.03
CA VAL A 9 -12.47 6.78 -3.93
C VAL A 9 -12.22 5.38 -4.45
N ILE A 10 -11.42 4.58 -3.70
CA ILE A 10 -11.22 3.17 -3.99
C ILE A 10 -12.41 2.39 -3.42
N LYS A 11 -13.07 1.60 -4.27
CA LYS A 11 -14.18 0.72 -3.88
C LYS A 11 -14.03 -0.64 -4.54
N ALA A 12 -14.11 -1.72 -3.77
CA ALA A 12 -14.10 -3.10 -4.27
C ALA A 12 -15.30 -3.40 -5.18
N SER A 13 -16.40 -2.71 -4.98
CA SER A 13 -17.62 -2.81 -5.79
C SER A 13 -17.48 -2.25 -7.21
N THR A 14 -16.42 -1.49 -7.50
CA THR A 14 -16.10 -1.04 -8.86
C THR A 14 -15.11 -1.99 -9.55
N GLN A 15 -15.21 -2.13 -10.87
CA GLN A 15 -14.31 -3.00 -11.64
C GLN A 15 -12.83 -2.66 -11.41
N THR A 16 -12.47 -1.37 -11.47
CA THR A 16 -11.09 -0.91 -11.23
C THR A 16 -10.62 -1.14 -9.80
N GLY A 17 -11.50 -0.99 -8.80
CA GLY A 17 -11.20 -1.25 -7.41
C GLY A 17 -11.09 -2.74 -7.11
N ALA A 18 -11.95 -3.58 -7.71
CA ALA A 18 -11.87 -5.03 -7.59
C ALA A 18 -10.53 -5.56 -8.13
N TRP A 19 -10.13 -5.15 -9.35
CA TRP A 19 -8.83 -5.51 -9.91
C TRP A 19 -7.66 -5.03 -9.05
N TYR A 20 -7.75 -3.80 -8.55
CA TYR A 20 -6.75 -3.27 -7.64
C TYR A 20 -6.57 -4.17 -6.41
N LEU A 21 -7.66 -4.57 -5.74
CA LEU A 21 -7.61 -5.42 -4.56
C LEU A 21 -7.12 -6.84 -4.86
N ILE A 22 -7.58 -7.44 -5.97
CA ILE A 22 -7.13 -8.78 -6.39
C ILE A 22 -5.61 -8.77 -6.57
N VAL A 23 -5.07 -7.83 -7.34
CA VAL A 23 -3.62 -7.72 -7.56
C VAL A 23 -2.90 -7.44 -6.23
N THR A 24 -3.43 -6.55 -5.39
CA THR A 24 -2.87 -6.23 -4.06
C THR A 24 -2.74 -7.48 -3.19
N VAL A 25 -3.79 -8.30 -3.12
CA VAL A 25 -3.80 -9.54 -2.32
C VAL A 25 -2.82 -10.56 -2.88
N ILE A 26 -2.77 -10.74 -4.20
CA ILE A 26 -1.82 -11.66 -4.85
C ILE A 26 -0.38 -11.23 -4.56
N VAL A 27 -0.05 -9.96 -4.76
CA VAL A 27 1.31 -9.43 -4.53
C VAL A 27 1.69 -9.52 -3.06
N ALA A 28 0.84 -9.09 -2.15
CA ALA A 28 1.11 -9.16 -0.71
C ALA A 28 1.22 -10.62 -0.22
N GLY A 29 0.37 -11.51 -0.72
CA GLY A 29 0.42 -12.94 -0.41
C GLY A 29 1.71 -13.60 -0.92
N SER A 30 2.12 -13.29 -2.15
CA SER A 30 3.38 -13.82 -2.72
C SER A 30 4.61 -13.32 -1.96
N ALA A 31 4.59 -12.08 -1.46
CA ALA A 31 5.69 -11.54 -0.66
C ALA A 31 5.93 -12.32 0.64
N LEU A 32 4.90 -12.96 1.21
CA LEU A 32 5.04 -13.81 2.40
C LEU A 32 5.84 -15.10 2.14
N GLY A 33 5.93 -15.53 0.88
CA GLY A 33 6.75 -16.69 0.47
C GLY A 33 8.21 -16.36 0.15
N ILE A 34 8.62 -15.10 0.20
CA ILE A 34 9.96 -14.68 -0.22
C ILE A 34 10.86 -14.45 1.01
N TYR A 35 11.77 -15.39 1.27
CA TYR A 35 12.71 -15.36 2.40
C TYR A 35 14.13 -14.97 1.95
N ASN A 36 14.28 -13.79 1.36
CA ASN A 36 15.57 -13.32 0.83
C ASN A 36 16.70 -13.17 1.90
N GLN A 37 16.32 -13.07 3.17
CA GLN A 37 17.25 -12.88 4.29
C GLN A 37 17.24 -14.07 5.28
N GLY A 38 16.72 -15.21 4.84
CA GLY A 38 16.71 -16.44 5.63
C GLY A 38 15.73 -16.49 6.80
N GLY A 39 14.85 -15.48 6.95
CA GLY A 39 13.89 -15.42 8.05
C GLY A 39 12.75 -14.40 7.82
N PHE A 40 11.88 -14.33 8.81
CA PHE A 40 10.76 -13.37 8.83
C PHE A 40 11.30 -11.96 9.06
N GLY A 41 11.01 -11.02 8.17
CA GLY A 41 11.55 -9.66 8.20
C GLY A 41 10.49 -8.58 7.94
N VAL A 42 10.95 -7.33 7.82
CA VAL A 42 10.10 -6.14 7.61
C VAL A 42 9.17 -6.29 6.39
N ALA A 43 9.65 -6.90 5.30
CA ALA A 43 8.84 -7.13 4.11
C ALA A 43 7.63 -8.03 4.38
N HIS A 44 7.78 -9.06 5.24
CA HIS A 44 6.67 -9.93 5.65
C HIS A 44 5.67 -9.19 6.53
N ILE A 45 6.14 -8.33 7.46
CA ILE A 45 5.29 -7.48 8.29
C ILE A 45 4.46 -6.55 7.40
N LEU A 46 5.09 -5.89 6.44
CA LEU A 46 4.40 -5.01 5.50
C LEU A 46 3.42 -5.77 4.60
N GLY A 47 3.75 -6.99 4.18
CA GLY A 47 2.84 -7.88 3.48
C GLY A 47 1.59 -8.22 4.30
N LEU A 48 1.76 -8.58 5.57
CA LEU A 48 0.65 -8.85 6.50
C LEU A 48 -0.20 -7.60 6.75
N LEU A 49 0.43 -6.44 6.96
CA LEU A 49 -0.28 -5.16 7.12
C LEU A 49 -1.09 -4.81 5.86
N THR A 50 -0.54 -5.09 4.68
CA THR A 50 -1.24 -4.89 3.42
C THR A 50 -2.47 -5.80 3.31
N LEU A 51 -2.34 -7.09 3.61
CA LEU A 51 -3.47 -8.03 3.60
C LEU A 51 -4.52 -7.62 4.63
N GLY A 52 -4.09 -7.24 5.85
CA GLY A 52 -4.98 -6.75 6.89
C GLY A 52 -5.73 -5.47 6.49
N ALA A 53 -5.04 -4.51 5.87
CA ALA A 53 -5.65 -3.29 5.37
C ALA A 53 -6.62 -3.55 4.20
N ALA A 54 -6.26 -4.44 3.27
CA ALA A 54 -7.15 -4.83 2.17
C ALA A 54 -8.41 -5.52 2.68
N LEU A 55 -8.28 -6.47 3.58
CA LEU A 55 -9.41 -7.16 4.22
C LEU A 55 -10.25 -6.20 5.06
N GLY A 56 -9.63 -5.38 5.90
CA GLY A 56 -10.31 -4.37 6.71
C GLY A 56 -11.10 -3.39 5.87
N GLY A 57 -10.50 -2.86 4.79
CA GLY A 57 -11.18 -2.00 3.83
C GLY A 57 -12.39 -2.69 3.19
N PHE A 58 -12.24 -3.96 2.79
CA PHE A 58 -13.33 -4.75 2.22
C PHE A 58 -14.47 -4.97 3.21
N LEU A 59 -14.17 -5.33 4.46
CA LEU A 59 -15.18 -5.52 5.49
C LEU A 59 -15.92 -4.21 5.81
N LEU A 60 -15.21 -3.09 5.88
CA LEU A 60 -15.79 -1.76 6.07
C LEU A 60 -16.72 -1.36 4.91
N GLU A 61 -16.33 -1.68 3.67
CA GLU A 61 -17.16 -1.43 2.49
C GLU A 61 -18.42 -2.30 2.51
N ARG A 62 -18.27 -3.60 2.80
CA ARG A 62 -19.35 -4.59 2.69
C ARG A 62 -20.35 -4.51 3.83
N PHE A 63 -19.87 -4.35 5.07
CA PHE A 63 -20.69 -4.47 6.28
C PHE A 63 -20.93 -3.14 7.00
N LYS A 64 -20.27 -2.05 6.55
CA LYS A 64 -20.39 -0.72 7.16
C LYS A 64 -20.22 -0.74 8.67
N LEU A 65 -19.18 -1.44 9.16
CA LEU A 65 -18.95 -1.75 10.58
C LEU A 65 -19.01 -0.52 11.52
N PHE A 66 -18.67 0.66 11.00
CA PHE A 66 -18.76 1.94 11.73
C PHE A 66 -19.87 2.85 11.18
N GLY A 67 -20.90 2.27 10.56
CA GLY A 67 -22.02 3.03 10.01
C GLY A 67 -21.57 4.11 9.03
N ARG A 68 -21.91 5.39 9.32
CA ARG A 68 -21.57 6.53 8.45
C ARG A 68 -20.08 6.82 8.34
N ALA A 69 -19.27 6.36 9.31
CA ALA A 69 -17.82 6.54 9.29
C ALA A 69 -17.08 5.49 8.46
N SER A 70 -17.72 4.36 8.11
CA SER A 70 -17.10 3.27 7.35
C SER A 70 -16.42 3.70 6.05
N PRO A 71 -16.97 4.59 5.19
CA PRO A 71 -16.30 5.00 3.97
C PRO A 71 -14.97 5.73 4.20
N TYR A 72 -14.85 6.47 5.29
CA TYR A 72 -13.60 7.17 5.66
C TYR A 72 -12.51 6.17 6.05
N PHE A 73 -12.83 5.22 6.92
CA PHE A 73 -11.90 4.17 7.31
C PHE A 73 -11.55 3.24 6.14
N GLN A 74 -12.50 2.96 5.24
CA GLN A 74 -12.26 2.24 3.99
C GLN A 74 -11.24 2.96 3.11
N ALA A 75 -11.39 4.28 2.89
CA ALA A 75 -10.47 5.07 2.08
C ALA A 75 -9.05 5.06 2.69
N ILE A 76 -8.95 5.17 4.02
CA ILE A 76 -7.69 5.06 4.76
C ILE A 76 -7.06 3.68 4.55
N ALA A 77 -7.83 2.60 4.79
CA ALA A 77 -7.35 1.23 4.71
C ALA A 77 -6.88 0.85 3.30
N TYR A 78 -7.68 1.13 2.28
CA TYR A 78 -7.28 0.83 0.90
C TYR A 78 -6.08 1.65 0.42
N SER A 79 -5.98 2.91 0.84
CA SER A 79 -4.82 3.73 0.48
C SER A 79 -3.55 3.28 1.22
N ALA A 80 -3.68 2.78 2.45
CA ALA A 80 -2.55 2.26 3.22
C ALA A 80 -1.89 1.05 2.53
N THR A 81 -2.65 0.24 1.77
CA THR A 81 -2.07 -0.87 1.01
C THR A 81 -1.04 -0.41 -0.02
N ILE A 82 -1.25 0.77 -0.65
CA ILE A 82 -0.28 1.36 -1.59
C ILE A 82 1.00 1.74 -0.84
N LEU A 83 0.85 2.43 0.29
CA LEU A 83 1.99 2.85 1.10
C LEU A 83 2.84 1.65 1.54
N PHE A 84 2.21 0.60 2.08
CA PHE A 84 2.90 -0.60 2.54
C PHE A 84 3.60 -1.38 1.43
N HIS A 85 3.09 -1.34 0.19
CA HIS A 85 3.77 -1.90 -0.97
C HIS A 85 4.94 -1.06 -1.47
N MET A 86 4.78 0.27 -1.47
CA MET A 86 5.80 1.16 -2.01
C MET A 86 7.07 1.22 -1.16
N ILE A 87 6.96 1.04 0.18
CA ILE A 87 8.11 1.03 1.07
C ILE A 87 9.12 -0.07 0.70
N PRO A 88 8.77 -1.37 0.67
CA PRO A 88 9.72 -2.41 0.28
C PRO A 88 10.12 -2.32 -1.19
N ALA A 89 9.20 -1.93 -2.08
CA ALA A 89 9.48 -1.82 -3.51
C ALA A 89 10.59 -0.81 -3.81
N ILE A 90 10.51 0.41 -3.27
CA ILE A 90 11.56 1.42 -3.47
C ILE A 90 12.86 1.04 -2.76
N THR A 91 12.76 0.43 -1.58
CA THR A 91 13.93 -0.03 -0.83
C THR A 91 14.71 -1.07 -1.62
N ASP A 92 14.04 -2.09 -2.15
CA ASP A 92 14.67 -3.13 -2.98
C ASP A 92 15.19 -2.57 -4.29
N PHE A 93 14.43 -1.68 -4.95
CA PHE A 93 14.86 -1.05 -6.19
C PHE A 93 16.17 -0.28 -6.00
N LEU A 94 16.25 0.62 -5.03
CA LEU A 94 17.42 1.46 -4.83
C LEU A 94 18.65 0.68 -4.34
N ARG A 95 18.45 -0.40 -3.59
CA ARG A 95 19.55 -1.22 -3.04
C ARG A 95 20.04 -2.31 -3.98
N ARG A 96 19.31 -2.63 -5.04
CA ARG A 96 19.67 -3.72 -5.96
C ARG A 96 19.99 -3.26 -7.36
N LEU A 97 19.62 -2.04 -7.71
CA LEU A 97 19.82 -1.51 -9.05
C LEU A 97 20.63 -0.20 -9.02
N PRO A 98 21.53 0.00 -10.01
CA PRO A 98 21.99 -0.99 -11.00
C PRO A 98 22.77 -2.15 -10.35
N VAL A 99 22.73 -3.32 -10.96
CA VAL A 99 23.45 -4.49 -10.47
C VAL A 99 24.96 -4.21 -10.46
N GLY A 100 25.58 -4.35 -9.28
CA GLY A 100 27.02 -4.11 -9.08
C GLY A 100 27.38 -2.69 -8.63
N ASP A 101 26.48 -1.71 -8.83
CA ASP A 101 26.65 -0.32 -8.38
C ASP A 101 25.27 0.28 -8.00
N PRO A 102 24.67 -0.18 -6.88
CA PRO A 102 23.34 0.24 -6.47
C PRO A 102 23.26 1.73 -6.12
N PHE A 103 22.09 2.33 -6.28
CA PHE A 103 21.86 3.75 -5.94
C PHE A 103 22.12 4.09 -4.47
N ILE A 104 21.95 3.11 -3.57
CA ILE A 104 22.20 3.26 -2.15
C ILE A 104 22.80 1.98 -1.56
N ASP A 105 23.72 2.15 -0.59
CA ASP A 105 24.41 1.05 0.07
C ASP A 105 23.78 0.65 1.41
N SER A 106 22.98 1.55 2.00
CA SER A 106 22.46 1.35 3.35
C SER A 106 21.00 1.75 3.49
N PHE A 107 20.32 1.21 4.50
CA PHE A 107 18.97 1.59 4.89
C PHE A 107 18.87 3.01 5.49
N ASP A 108 19.99 3.57 5.96
CA ASP A 108 20.03 4.90 6.56
C ASP A 108 20.27 6.01 5.52
N SER A 109 20.27 5.65 4.23
CA SER A 109 20.46 6.61 3.16
C SER A 109 19.40 7.71 3.18
N PRO A 110 19.80 9.00 3.17
CA PRO A 110 18.87 10.13 3.09
C PRO A 110 17.96 10.07 1.85
N VAL A 111 18.46 9.49 0.76
CA VAL A 111 17.68 9.31 -0.48
C VAL A 111 16.51 8.36 -0.22
N LEU A 112 16.75 7.22 0.43
CA LEU A 112 15.70 6.26 0.77
C LEU A 112 14.67 6.87 1.74
N GLN A 113 15.13 7.57 2.76
CA GLN A 113 14.27 8.26 3.72
C GLN A 113 13.41 9.33 3.03
N GLY A 114 13.98 10.06 2.05
CA GLY A 114 13.27 11.03 1.23
C GLY A 114 12.13 10.38 0.43
N PHE A 115 12.36 9.22 -0.19
CA PHE A 115 11.30 8.47 -0.89
C PHE A 115 10.21 7.99 0.07
N HIS A 116 10.58 7.45 1.23
CA HIS A 116 9.59 7.01 2.23
C HIS A 116 8.71 8.18 2.70
N LEU A 117 9.32 9.35 2.97
CA LEU A 117 8.58 10.56 3.34
C LEU A 117 7.66 11.02 2.20
N ALA A 118 8.14 11.01 0.96
CA ALA A 118 7.33 11.37 -0.20
C ALA A 118 6.11 10.45 -0.35
N PHE A 119 6.27 9.13 -0.18
CA PHE A 119 5.13 8.20 -0.23
C PHE A 119 4.16 8.41 0.94
N LEU A 120 4.66 8.72 2.13
CA LEU A 120 3.79 9.08 3.26
C LEU A 120 2.98 10.34 2.96
N MET A 121 3.61 11.36 2.40
CA MET A 121 2.91 12.60 2.00
C MET A 121 1.87 12.33 0.91
N LEU A 122 2.20 11.53 -0.11
CA LEU A 122 1.25 11.13 -1.16
C LEU A 122 0.07 10.34 -0.59
N TYR A 123 0.33 9.49 0.40
CA TYR A 123 -0.72 8.77 1.12
C TYR A 123 -1.67 9.73 1.83
N VAL A 124 -1.14 10.66 2.62
CA VAL A 124 -1.94 11.65 3.37
C VAL A 124 -2.76 12.53 2.41
N LEU A 125 -2.15 13.02 1.33
CA LEU A 125 -2.84 13.82 0.31
C LEU A 125 -3.90 13.01 -0.41
N GLY A 126 -3.61 11.76 -0.77
CA GLY A 126 -4.55 10.85 -1.44
C GLY A 126 -5.75 10.49 -0.57
N VAL A 127 -5.53 10.24 0.73
CA VAL A 127 -6.61 10.03 1.71
C VAL A 127 -7.42 11.31 1.88
N GLY A 128 -6.78 12.46 2.06
CA GLY A 128 -7.45 13.75 2.18
C GLY A 128 -8.32 14.09 0.98
N PHE A 129 -7.84 13.80 -0.24
CA PHE A 129 -8.63 13.95 -1.46
C PHE A 129 -9.86 13.04 -1.48
N GLN A 130 -9.71 11.77 -1.11
CA GLN A 130 -10.84 10.82 -1.05
C GLN A 130 -11.87 11.23 0.00
N ILE A 131 -11.43 11.65 1.19
CA ILE A 131 -12.30 12.14 2.26
C ILE A 131 -13.16 13.31 1.80
N ARG A 132 -12.60 14.23 1.00
CA ARG A 132 -13.36 15.36 0.44
C ARG A 132 -14.40 14.95 -0.60
N LYS A 133 -14.31 13.74 -1.15
CA LYS A 133 -15.25 13.20 -2.15
C LYS A 133 -16.32 12.28 -1.53
N LEU A 134 -16.20 11.95 -0.28
CA LEU A 134 -17.17 11.17 0.51
C LEU A 134 -18.23 12.06 1.14
#